data_6071a38d26ff0476b41477f0e24ffd8e
#
_entry.id   6071a38d26ff0476b41477f0e24ffd8e
#
_cell.length_a   1.000
_cell.length_b   1.000
_cell.length_c   1.000
_cell.angle_alpha   90.00
_cell.angle_beta   90.00
_cell.angle_gamma   90.00
#
_symmetry.space_group_name_H-M   'P 1'
#
loop_
_entity.id
_entity.type
_entity.pdbx_description
1 polymer ?
#
loop_
_entity_poly.entity_id
_entity_poly.type
_entity_poly.pdbx_seq_one_letter_code
_entity_poly.pdbx_strand_id
1 'polypeptide(L)'
;MKACTNNAEIRGGFYTGGFIGKIKEGTVSLTGCANKGNVFGEAQVGGMVGVTEPAADKTLNLTFDKCQNLGVITANDADCGGFLGKADLQKGNLTGSITFTSCVNRGEVKANTRLGGFVGKYGKNGSESSANGAALNVSLRFEKCLNAANVTSKGWHTGGFLGYAYISEGMEFRSCVNLGTVSGVGNVGGFFGYIFAHLGGNKTAKTAVLIDCSVNAGTVTGTESNICGFGGHFTSWSEMMIKMTDSFNLADVKAGEGKYTGPILISNKDLVNSTAWIAGCGTFGATNLVTEEKKFQPIAGTKVCTTAQEALDYLNQKTKNQSTLGGQFLIVGEKLSFTEAPALLGVQKSGTADGKFSARFSAILKNYDLEAYREVGFAVTLGDKTVEKSGTTVYSNLSEGTGAHLASEFGGSYFFTLNLTDIPATGTQTVTVRVFAVNSNGEKVYESITYTATFENGECAIAVSANV
;
A
#
# COMPACT_ATOMS: atom_id res chain seq x y z
N MET A 1 15.58 15.12 -2.34
CA MET A 1 15.85 14.42 -3.62
C MET A 1 14.54 14.33 -4.40
N LYS A 2 14.59 14.54 -5.72
CA LYS A 2 13.37 14.51 -6.55
C LYS A 2 13.65 13.75 -7.85
N ALA A 3 12.76 12.85 -8.21
CA ALA A 3 12.80 12.03 -9.43
C ALA A 3 14.14 11.31 -9.67
N CYS A 4 14.76 10.81 -8.59
CA CYS A 4 16.04 10.08 -8.66
C CYS A 4 15.78 8.58 -8.79
N THR A 5 16.63 7.88 -9.54
CA THR A 5 16.56 6.44 -9.69
C THR A 5 17.90 5.80 -9.33
N ASN A 6 17.88 4.79 -8.47
CA ASN A 6 19.01 3.91 -8.25
C ASN A 6 18.79 2.63 -9.06
N ASN A 7 19.65 2.36 -10.02
CA ASN A 7 19.64 1.11 -10.82
C ASN A 7 20.75 0.14 -10.38
N ALA A 8 21.66 0.59 -9.51
CA ALA A 8 22.82 -0.19 -9.11
C ALA A 8 22.49 -1.10 -7.92
N GLU A 9 23.07 -2.28 -7.91
CA GLU A 9 23.13 -3.11 -6.73
C GLU A 9 23.99 -2.43 -5.66
N ILE A 10 23.49 -2.33 -4.43
CA ILE A 10 24.20 -1.79 -3.28
C ILE A 10 24.52 -2.92 -2.31
N ARG A 11 25.79 -3.06 -1.96
CA ARG A 11 26.26 -3.97 -0.92
C ARG A 11 26.96 -3.19 0.16
N GLY A 12 26.53 -3.34 1.39
CA GLY A 12 27.10 -2.67 2.55
C GLY A 12 27.08 -3.53 3.81
N GLY A 13 27.50 -2.98 4.91
CA GLY A 13 27.37 -3.58 6.23
C GLY A 13 26.12 -3.07 6.94
N PHE A 14 26.35 -2.37 8.06
CA PHE A 14 25.26 -1.69 8.78
C PHE A 14 24.86 -0.40 8.07
N TYR A 15 23.60 0.02 8.27
CA TYR A 15 23.06 1.30 7.78
C TYR A 15 23.09 1.42 6.24
N THR A 16 22.69 0.36 5.56
CA THR A 16 22.72 0.32 4.10
C THR A 16 21.40 0.80 3.51
N GLY A 17 21.45 1.78 2.64
CA GLY A 17 20.27 2.29 1.92
C GLY A 17 20.55 2.48 0.44
N GLY A 18 19.54 2.29 -0.40
CA GLY A 18 19.67 2.50 -1.86
C GLY A 18 19.98 3.93 -2.25
N PHE A 19 19.66 4.90 -1.40
CA PHE A 19 19.98 6.34 -1.60
C PHE A 19 20.77 6.92 -0.44
N ILE A 20 20.40 6.60 0.80
CA ILE A 20 20.99 7.21 2.00
C ILE A 20 21.27 6.12 3.03
N GLY A 21 22.52 6.02 3.47
CA GLY A 21 22.88 5.08 4.52
C GLY A 21 22.35 5.51 5.89
N LYS A 22 22.58 6.78 6.28
CA LYS A 22 22.22 7.29 7.60
C LYS A 22 21.78 8.75 7.58
N ILE A 23 20.69 9.05 8.30
CA ILE A 23 20.19 10.41 8.57
C ILE A 23 20.32 10.69 10.06
N LYS A 24 20.95 11.80 10.43
CA LYS A 24 21.15 12.18 11.83
C LYS A 24 20.11 13.17 12.35
N GLU A 25 19.68 14.12 11.51
CA GLU A 25 18.72 15.16 11.92
C GLU A 25 18.21 15.96 10.72
N GLY A 26 17.22 16.80 10.95
CA GLY A 26 16.72 17.78 10.00
C GLY A 26 15.56 17.27 9.14
N THR A 27 15.36 17.94 8.02
CA THR A 27 14.29 17.63 7.08
C THR A 27 14.86 17.00 5.81
N VAL A 28 14.41 15.77 5.52
CA VAL A 28 14.79 15.02 4.33
C VAL A 28 13.53 14.64 3.57
N SER A 29 13.48 14.94 2.28
CA SER A 29 12.38 14.59 1.40
C SER A 29 12.88 13.85 0.17
N LEU A 30 12.24 12.72 -0.11
CA LEU A 30 12.37 11.96 -1.35
C LEU A 30 11.01 12.01 -2.06
N THR A 31 10.98 12.56 -3.26
CA THR A 31 9.75 12.70 -4.07
C THR A 31 9.94 12.07 -5.43
N GLY A 32 9.07 11.13 -5.81
CA GLY A 32 9.12 10.45 -7.10
C GLY A 32 10.41 9.67 -7.34
N CYS A 33 11.07 9.20 -6.27
CA CYS A 33 12.31 8.44 -6.36
C CYS A 33 12.04 6.94 -6.47
N ALA A 34 12.87 6.22 -7.24
CA ALA A 34 12.73 4.78 -7.45
C ALA A 34 14.03 4.03 -7.15
N ASN A 35 13.99 3.07 -6.24
CA ASN A 35 15.07 2.10 -6.10
C ASN A 35 14.74 0.87 -6.93
N LYS A 36 15.53 0.61 -7.98
CA LYS A 36 15.43 -0.58 -8.85
C LYS A 36 16.55 -1.57 -8.58
N GLY A 37 17.62 -1.13 -7.96
CA GLY A 37 18.75 -1.97 -7.60
C GLY A 37 18.48 -2.75 -6.31
N ASN A 38 19.03 -3.96 -6.24
CA ASN A 38 19.00 -4.76 -5.02
C ASN A 38 19.88 -4.11 -3.94
N VAL A 39 19.46 -4.21 -2.68
CA VAL A 39 20.21 -3.67 -1.54
C VAL A 39 20.46 -4.78 -0.53
N PHE A 40 21.73 -5.04 -0.25
CA PHE A 40 22.18 -6.07 0.68
C PHE A 40 23.01 -5.44 1.81
N GLY A 41 22.76 -5.88 3.04
CA GLY A 41 23.53 -5.43 4.19
C GLY A 41 23.47 -6.39 5.37
N GLU A 42 24.13 -6.02 6.46
CA GLU A 42 24.12 -6.83 7.68
C GLU A 42 22.85 -6.55 8.49
N ALA A 43 22.63 -5.28 8.87
CA ALA A 43 21.43 -4.85 9.57
C ALA A 43 21.11 -3.38 9.27
N GLN A 44 19.90 -2.93 9.60
CA GLN A 44 19.36 -1.62 9.28
C GLN A 44 19.45 -1.34 7.78
N VAL A 45 18.81 -2.20 7.00
CA VAL A 45 18.84 -2.16 5.54
C VAL A 45 17.51 -1.63 5.02
N GLY A 46 17.55 -0.60 4.19
CA GLY A 46 16.35 -0.04 3.56
C GLY A 46 16.53 0.18 2.06
N GLY A 47 15.47 -0.02 1.30
CA GLY A 47 15.50 0.24 -0.13
C GLY A 47 15.81 1.69 -0.48
N MET A 48 15.47 2.63 0.41
CA MET A 48 15.79 4.06 0.26
C MET A 48 16.77 4.53 1.32
N VAL A 49 16.48 4.28 2.59
CA VAL A 49 17.24 4.78 3.74
C VAL A 49 17.58 3.64 4.68
N GLY A 50 18.83 3.48 5.05
CA GLY A 50 19.27 2.47 6.01
C GLY A 50 18.77 2.77 7.42
N VAL A 51 19.16 3.92 7.97
CA VAL A 51 18.80 4.29 9.35
C VAL A 51 18.58 5.80 9.51
N THR A 52 17.64 6.15 10.41
CA THR A 52 17.62 7.48 11.02
C THR A 52 18.03 7.36 12.48
N GLU A 53 18.99 8.18 12.92
CA GLU A 53 19.51 8.19 14.30
C GLU A 53 19.73 9.65 14.75
N PRO A 54 18.65 10.39 15.04
CA PRO A 54 18.76 11.77 15.47
C PRO A 54 19.39 11.88 16.87
N ALA A 55 20.12 12.96 17.11
CA ALA A 55 20.62 13.30 18.44
C ALA A 55 19.45 13.75 19.34
N ALA A 56 19.71 13.82 20.67
CA ALA A 56 18.74 14.29 21.64
C ALA A 56 18.24 15.71 21.30
N ASP A 57 16.98 15.98 21.58
CA ASP A 57 16.33 17.28 21.45
C ASP A 57 16.32 17.84 20.01
N LYS A 58 16.43 16.95 19.02
CA LYS A 58 16.40 17.31 17.62
C LYS A 58 15.06 17.00 16.95
N THR A 59 14.82 17.69 15.85
CA THR A 59 13.67 17.44 14.98
C THR A 59 14.09 16.59 13.78
N LEU A 60 13.31 15.54 13.50
CA LEU A 60 13.46 14.69 12.34
C LEU A 60 12.16 14.73 11.53
N ASN A 61 12.25 15.27 10.30
CA ASN A 61 11.17 15.15 9.32
C ASN A 61 11.68 14.37 8.11
N LEU A 62 11.14 13.18 7.91
CA LEU A 62 11.47 12.33 6.77
C LEU A 62 10.21 12.06 5.95
N THR A 63 10.22 12.49 4.71
CA THR A 63 9.08 12.34 3.80
C THR A 63 9.45 11.52 2.58
N PHE A 64 8.64 10.52 2.31
CA PHE A 64 8.63 9.78 1.05
C PHE A 64 7.30 10.07 0.36
N ASP A 65 7.34 10.70 -0.79
CA ASP A 65 6.16 11.01 -1.61
C ASP A 65 6.30 10.41 -3.00
N LYS A 66 5.34 9.58 -3.41
CA LYS A 66 5.32 8.89 -4.72
C LYS A 66 6.61 8.13 -5.04
N CYS A 67 7.22 7.54 -4.01
CA CYS A 67 8.45 6.77 -4.15
C CYS A 67 8.16 5.28 -4.35
N GLN A 68 9.09 4.57 -5.01
CA GLN A 68 8.92 3.14 -5.29
C GLN A 68 10.19 2.35 -4.93
N ASN A 69 10.01 1.20 -4.28
CA ASN A 69 11.05 0.20 -4.18
C ASN A 69 10.69 -1.00 -5.05
N LEU A 70 11.54 -1.30 -6.03
CA LEU A 70 11.41 -2.41 -6.98
C LEU A 70 12.54 -3.44 -6.81
N GLY A 71 13.63 -3.05 -6.14
CA GLY A 71 14.77 -3.93 -5.86
C GLY A 71 14.53 -4.80 -4.64
N VAL A 72 15.12 -6.00 -4.64
CA VAL A 72 15.12 -6.91 -3.49
C VAL A 72 15.95 -6.33 -2.35
N ILE A 73 15.41 -6.29 -1.15
CA ILE A 73 16.08 -5.79 0.04
C ILE A 73 16.37 -6.93 0.99
N THR A 74 17.63 -7.12 1.33
CA THR A 74 18.06 -8.24 2.18
C THR A 74 18.98 -7.76 3.30
N ALA A 75 18.65 -8.12 4.52
CA ALA A 75 19.54 -8.01 5.67
C ALA A 75 19.89 -9.40 6.22
N ASN A 76 21.15 -9.61 6.58
CA ASN A 76 21.57 -10.88 7.19
C ASN A 76 21.00 -11.06 8.59
N ASP A 77 20.82 -9.96 9.33
CA ASP A 77 20.31 -9.96 10.71
C ASP A 77 18.93 -9.31 10.80
N ALA A 78 18.84 -8.03 11.06
CA ALA A 78 17.60 -7.42 11.52
C ALA A 78 17.35 -6.01 10.97
N ASP A 79 16.13 -5.51 11.23
CA ASP A 79 15.71 -4.14 10.93
C ASP A 79 15.76 -3.85 9.42
N CYS A 80 14.96 -4.59 8.65
CA CYS A 80 14.94 -4.53 7.20
C CYS A 80 13.60 -3.99 6.69
N GLY A 81 13.63 -2.99 5.81
CA GLY A 81 12.43 -2.40 5.24
C GLY A 81 12.58 -2.06 3.76
N GLY A 82 11.50 -2.19 3.00
CA GLY A 82 11.48 -1.82 1.59
C GLY A 82 11.85 -0.35 1.35
N PHE A 83 11.65 0.53 2.33
CA PHE A 83 12.03 1.93 2.29
C PHE A 83 13.03 2.31 3.37
N LEU A 84 12.74 2.00 4.62
CA LEU A 84 13.54 2.40 5.78
C LEU A 84 13.86 1.18 6.64
N GLY A 85 15.15 0.88 6.84
CA GLY A 85 15.57 -0.22 7.69
C GLY A 85 15.18 0.02 9.14
N LYS A 86 15.62 1.15 9.71
CA LYS A 86 15.34 1.50 11.10
C LYS A 86 15.17 3.00 11.31
N ALA A 87 14.13 3.38 12.04
CA ALA A 87 14.06 4.67 12.71
C ALA A 87 14.50 4.52 14.15
N ASP A 88 15.77 4.84 14.45
CA ASP A 88 16.35 4.75 15.78
C ASP A 88 16.11 6.04 16.56
N LEU A 89 15.07 6.05 17.39
CA LEU A 89 14.58 7.25 18.06
C LEU A 89 14.81 7.17 19.58
N GLN A 90 16.00 6.76 19.99
CA GLN A 90 16.29 6.44 21.39
C GLN A 90 16.62 7.63 22.29
N LYS A 91 17.04 8.77 21.69
CA LYS A 91 17.66 9.85 22.43
C LYS A 91 16.71 11.02 22.66
N GLY A 92 16.56 11.45 23.92
CA GLY A 92 15.97 12.72 24.33
C GLY A 92 14.53 13.00 23.87
N ASN A 93 14.15 14.25 23.88
CA ASN A 93 12.84 14.74 23.44
C ASN A 93 12.84 14.95 21.92
N LEU A 94 12.71 13.89 21.15
CA LEU A 94 12.65 13.97 19.70
C LEU A 94 11.27 14.44 19.24
N THR A 95 11.25 15.30 18.23
CA THR A 95 10.03 15.77 17.58
C THR A 95 10.09 15.55 16.07
N GLY A 96 8.94 15.58 15.42
CA GLY A 96 8.87 15.52 13.96
C GLY A 96 7.95 14.43 13.42
N SER A 97 8.26 13.97 12.22
CA SER A 97 7.43 12.99 11.52
C SER A 97 8.22 12.13 10.52
N ILE A 98 7.77 10.89 10.35
CA ILE A 98 8.14 10.05 9.22
C ILE A 98 6.87 9.74 8.44
N THR A 99 6.81 10.17 7.19
CA THR A 99 5.59 10.11 6.37
C THR A 99 5.86 9.42 5.04
N PHE A 100 4.98 8.50 4.68
CA PHE A 100 4.93 7.84 3.39
C PHE A 100 3.60 8.19 2.73
N THR A 101 3.64 8.82 1.55
CA THR A 101 2.44 9.18 0.78
C THR A 101 2.54 8.62 -0.63
N SER A 102 1.52 7.87 -1.03
CA SER A 102 1.42 7.27 -2.38
C SER A 102 2.68 6.46 -2.77
N CYS A 103 3.28 5.79 -1.81
CA CYS A 103 4.50 5.00 -1.99
C CYS A 103 4.18 3.53 -2.24
N VAL A 104 5.05 2.84 -3.00
CA VAL A 104 4.85 1.45 -3.38
C VAL A 104 6.09 0.61 -3.13
N ASN A 105 5.93 -0.51 -2.45
CA ASN A 105 6.96 -1.54 -2.36
C ASN A 105 6.56 -2.74 -3.23
N ARG A 106 7.41 -3.09 -4.20
CA ARG A 106 7.33 -4.31 -5.03
C ARG A 106 8.55 -5.19 -4.90
N GLY A 107 9.62 -4.67 -4.33
CA GLY A 107 10.83 -5.43 -4.09
C GLY A 107 10.69 -6.29 -2.84
N GLU A 108 10.93 -7.59 -2.98
CA GLU A 108 10.90 -8.55 -1.87
C GLU A 108 11.80 -8.11 -0.70
N VAL A 109 11.33 -8.28 0.54
CA VAL A 109 12.09 -7.92 1.75
C VAL A 109 12.39 -9.18 2.56
N LYS A 110 13.67 -9.42 2.83
CA LYS A 110 14.17 -10.61 3.54
C LYS A 110 15.12 -10.24 4.68
N ALA A 111 14.92 -10.83 5.85
CA ALA A 111 15.90 -10.80 6.94
C ALA A 111 15.60 -11.86 8.01
N ASN A 112 16.33 -11.84 9.13
CA ASN A 112 16.04 -12.75 10.23
C ASN A 112 14.89 -12.26 11.10
N THR A 113 14.84 -10.96 11.45
CA THR A 113 13.82 -10.44 12.37
C THR A 113 13.55 -8.94 12.15
N ARG A 114 12.39 -8.47 12.59
CA ARG A 114 11.92 -7.08 12.47
C ARG A 114 11.93 -6.55 11.04
N LEU A 115 11.02 -7.11 10.25
CA LEU A 115 10.87 -6.78 8.83
C LEU A 115 9.55 -6.11 8.55
N GLY A 116 9.60 -5.10 7.68
CA GLY A 116 8.40 -4.52 7.10
C GLY A 116 8.56 -4.25 5.61
N GLY A 117 7.48 -4.37 4.88
CA GLY A 117 7.47 -3.97 3.47
C GLY A 117 7.88 -2.50 3.27
N PHE A 118 7.71 -1.66 4.29
CA PHE A 118 8.16 -0.26 4.31
C PHE A 118 9.23 -0.01 5.35
N VAL A 119 8.97 -0.34 6.62
CA VAL A 119 9.85 -0.02 7.74
C VAL A 119 10.14 -1.27 8.56
N GLY A 120 11.40 -1.59 8.76
CA GLY A 120 11.80 -2.73 9.58
C GLY A 120 11.52 -2.48 11.05
N LYS A 121 12.07 -1.40 11.60
CA LYS A 121 11.90 -1.02 13.00
C LYS A 121 11.68 0.48 13.18
N TYR A 122 10.80 0.83 14.12
CA TYR A 122 10.51 2.21 14.48
C TYR A 122 10.55 2.40 16.00
N GLY A 123 11.18 3.48 16.46
CA GLY A 123 11.17 3.90 17.85
C GLY A 123 12.37 3.44 18.68
N LYS A 124 12.17 3.26 19.96
CA LYS A 124 13.24 2.93 20.91
C LYS A 124 13.67 1.46 20.82
N ASN A 125 14.93 1.20 21.21
CA ASN A 125 15.34 -0.14 21.64
C ASN A 125 14.98 -0.26 23.11
N GLY A 126 14.14 -1.17 23.50
CA GLY A 126 13.89 -1.30 24.89
C GLY A 126 13.28 -2.65 25.23
N SER A 127 13.79 -3.27 26.27
CA SER A 127 12.99 -4.10 27.14
C SER A 127 11.96 -3.17 27.78
N GLU A 128 10.79 -3.67 28.00
CA GLU A 128 9.64 -3.04 28.63
C GLU A 128 9.98 -2.29 29.96
N SER A 129 11.14 -2.55 30.55
CA SER A 129 11.59 -1.99 31.85
C SER A 129 12.33 -0.65 31.75
N SER A 130 12.74 -0.16 30.60
CA SER A 130 13.49 1.10 30.47
C SER A 130 12.60 2.30 30.09
N ALA A 131 11.44 2.41 30.73
CA ALA A 131 10.50 3.50 30.56
C ALA A 131 10.98 4.83 31.20
N ASN A 132 12.25 5.17 31.07
CA ASN A 132 12.73 6.48 31.50
C ASN A 132 12.34 7.54 30.47
N GLY A 133 11.17 8.04 30.61
CA GLY A 133 10.66 9.39 30.65
C GLY A 133 10.78 10.30 29.44
N ALA A 134 11.60 10.04 28.46
CA ALA A 134 11.71 10.94 27.33
C ALA A 134 10.57 10.67 26.33
N ALA A 135 9.72 11.66 26.13
CA ALA A 135 8.63 11.59 25.18
C ALA A 135 9.17 11.43 23.75
N LEU A 136 8.73 10.41 23.06
CA LEU A 136 8.98 10.24 21.65
C LEU A 136 7.83 10.91 20.88
N ASN A 137 8.03 12.19 20.50
CA ASN A 137 7.03 12.98 19.78
C ASN A 137 7.32 12.99 18.26
N VAL A 138 7.68 11.84 17.71
CA VAL A 138 7.80 11.62 16.27
C VAL A 138 6.61 10.78 15.85
N SER A 139 5.86 11.23 14.86
CA SER A 139 4.73 10.49 14.31
C SER A 139 5.16 9.61 13.13
N LEU A 140 4.46 8.49 12.93
CA LEU A 140 4.65 7.63 11.76
C LEU A 140 3.34 7.53 11.00
N ARG A 141 3.36 7.88 9.71
CA ARG A 141 2.16 7.89 8.87
C ARG A 141 2.39 7.23 7.52
N PHE A 142 1.45 6.38 7.15
CA PHE A 142 1.32 5.79 5.82
C PHE A 142 -0.03 6.24 5.23
N GLU A 143 0.01 6.87 4.06
CA GLU A 143 -1.19 7.33 3.36
C GLU A 143 -1.15 6.92 1.90
N LYS A 144 -2.19 6.22 1.43
CA LYS A 144 -2.31 5.72 0.06
C LYS A 144 -1.11 4.89 -0.37
N CYS A 145 -0.59 4.06 0.52
CA CYS A 145 0.59 3.23 0.29
C CYS A 145 0.21 1.79 -0.05
N LEU A 146 1.03 1.16 -0.89
CA LEU A 146 0.86 -0.22 -1.32
C LEU A 146 2.11 -1.04 -1.01
N ASN A 147 1.94 -2.16 -0.28
CA ASN A 147 2.91 -3.24 -0.29
C ASN A 147 2.42 -4.35 -1.20
N ALA A 148 3.06 -4.54 -2.35
CA ALA A 148 2.80 -5.64 -3.27
C ALA A 148 3.91 -6.70 -3.24
N ALA A 149 4.91 -6.51 -2.38
CA ALA A 149 6.06 -7.40 -2.25
C ALA A 149 5.88 -8.41 -1.14
N ASN A 150 6.46 -9.58 -1.30
CA ASN A 150 6.59 -10.56 -0.25
C ASN A 150 7.56 -10.06 0.84
N VAL A 151 7.19 -10.27 2.10
CA VAL A 151 8.00 -9.95 3.28
C VAL A 151 8.25 -11.23 4.05
N THR A 152 9.48 -11.72 4.02
CA THR A 152 9.83 -13.05 4.54
C THR A 152 10.89 -12.99 5.62
N SER A 153 10.52 -13.39 6.83
CA SER A 153 11.39 -13.46 8.01
C SER A 153 11.70 -14.90 8.40
N LYS A 154 12.90 -15.12 8.92
CA LYS A 154 13.27 -16.38 9.61
C LYS A 154 12.96 -16.33 11.10
N GLY A 155 12.48 -15.22 11.62
CA GLY A 155 12.21 -14.99 13.05
C GLY A 155 10.94 -14.18 13.29
N TRP A 156 10.98 -13.30 14.26
CA TRP A 156 9.83 -12.61 14.81
C TRP A 156 9.66 -11.18 14.28
N HIS A 157 8.40 -10.66 14.37
CA HIS A 157 8.03 -9.28 14.09
C HIS A 157 8.10 -8.94 12.61
N THR A 158 7.16 -9.50 11.86
CA THR A 158 7.06 -9.31 10.42
C THR A 158 5.73 -8.66 10.05
N GLY A 159 5.78 -7.57 9.30
CA GLY A 159 4.58 -6.88 8.84
C GLY A 159 4.66 -6.46 7.38
N GLY A 160 3.54 -6.42 6.70
CA GLY A 160 3.46 -5.92 5.32
C GLY A 160 3.92 -4.47 5.18
N PHE A 161 3.79 -3.67 6.23
CA PHE A 161 4.29 -2.30 6.29
C PHE A 161 5.39 -2.13 7.34
N LEU A 162 5.19 -2.63 8.54
CA LEU A 162 6.05 -2.36 9.68
C LEU A 162 6.36 -3.63 10.47
N GLY A 163 7.64 -3.94 10.68
CA GLY A 163 8.04 -5.10 11.48
C GLY A 163 7.80 -4.91 12.97
N TYR A 164 8.45 -3.92 13.54
CA TYR A 164 8.39 -3.63 14.99
C TYR A 164 8.29 -2.14 15.24
N ALA A 165 7.48 -1.74 16.22
CA ALA A 165 7.46 -0.38 16.71
C ALA A 165 7.39 -0.27 18.23
N TYR A 166 8.11 0.73 18.76
CA TYR A 166 7.86 1.32 20.07
C TYR A 166 7.36 2.74 19.86
N ILE A 167 6.13 3.03 20.27
CA ILE A 167 5.47 4.31 19.99
C ILE A 167 5.05 5.02 21.29
N SER A 168 5.14 6.35 21.30
CA SER A 168 4.55 7.24 22.30
C SER A 168 3.64 8.29 21.68
N GLU A 169 3.72 8.48 20.37
CA GLU A 169 2.81 9.27 19.55
C GLU A 169 2.03 8.39 18.58
N GLY A 170 1.00 8.97 17.97
CA GLY A 170 0.11 8.23 17.08
C GLY A 170 0.80 7.72 15.81
N MET A 171 0.40 6.53 15.40
CA MET A 171 0.75 5.92 14.13
C MET A 171 -0.50 5.79 13.27
N GLU A 172 -0.39 6.07 11.97
CA GLU A 172 -1.55 6.04 11.09
C GLU A 172 -1.28 5.22 9.82
N PHE A 173 -2.27 4.40 9.46
CA PHE A 173 -2.40 3.75 8.16
C PHE A 173 -3.73 4.22 7.55
N ARG A 174 -3.67 5.01 6.47
CA ARG A 174 -4.84 5.53 5.79
C ARG A 174 -4.84 5.15 4.33
N SER A 175 -5.92 4.52 3.88
CA SER A 175 -6.07 4.07 2.49
C SER A 175 -4.88 3.23 2.01
N CYS A 176 -4.40 2.33 2.86
CA CYS A 176 -3.25 1.48 2.58
C CYS A 176 -3.68 0.07 2.20
N VAL A 177 -2.88 -0.58 1.34
CA VAL A 177 -3.17 -1.94 0.87
C VAL A 177 -1.93 -2.81 1.01
N ASN A 178 -2.09 -4.01 1.59
CA ASN A 178 -1.11 -5.07 1.49
C ASN A 178 -1.61 -6.17 0.55
N LEU A 179 -0.90 -6.41 -0.54
CA LEU A 179 -1.12 -7.51 -1.49
C LEU A 179 -0.07 -8.63 -1.33
N GLY A 180 1.09 -8.28 -0.79
CA GLY A 180 2.21 -9.21 -0.66
C GLY A 180 1.99 -10.23 0.45
N THR A 181 2.49 -11.44 0.25
CA THR A 181 2.55 -12.46 1.30
C THR A 181 3.48 -12.01 2.41
N VAL A 182 3.03 -12.14 3.65
CA VAL A 182 3.82 -11.85 4.85
C VAL A 182 4.07 -13.13 5.61
N SER A 183 5.32 -13.51 5.79
CA SER A 183 5.68 -14.77 6.43
C SER A 183 6.79 -14.62 7.47
N GLY A 184 6.66 -15.33 8.59
CA GLY A 184 7.62 -15.28 9.69
C GLY A 184 7.40 -16.40 10.71
N VAL A 185 8.08 -16.32 11.84
CA VAL A 185 7.90 -17.28 12.93
C VAL A 185 6.72 -16.87 13.79
N GLY A 186 6.74 -15.69 14.38
CA GLY A 186 5.65 -15.19 15.21
C GLY A 186 5.57 -13.67 15.23
N ASN A 187 4.48 -13.12 15.73
CA ASN A 187 4.10 -11.71 15.61
C ASN A 187 4.13 -11.29 14.12
N VAL A 188 3.27 -11.92 13.32
CA VAL A 188 3.18 -11.69 11.89
C VAL A 188 1.83 -11.07 11.56
N GLY A 189 1.84 -9.96 10.84
CA GLY A 189 0.62 -9.27 10.46
C GLY A 189 0.69 -8.65 9.06
N GLY A 190 -0.44 -8.57 8.38
CA GLY A 190 -0.53 -7.97 7.06
C GLY A 190 -0.09 -6.50 7.02
N PHE A 191 -0.16 -5.79 8.14
CA PHE A 191 0.30 -4.41 8.28
C PHE A 191 1.49 -4.29 9.22
N PHE A 192 1.39 -4.82 10.44
CA PHE A 192 2.50 -4.74 11.39
C PHE A 192 2.72 -6.06 12.14
N GLY A 193 3.99 -6.35 12.47
CA GLY A 193 4.35 -7.52 13.26
C GLY A 193 4.07 -7.30 14.74
N TYR A 194 4.71 -6.30 15.34
CA TYR A 194 4.55 -5.99 16.76
C TYR A 194 4.60 -4.48 17.03
N ILE A 195 3.63 -4.00 17.79
CA ILE A 195 3.63 -2.63 18.30
C ILE A 195 3.56 -2.64 19.81
N PHE A 196 4.53 -2.00 20.44
CA PHE A 196 4.52 -1.66 21.85
C PHE A 196 4.22 -0.17 22.01
N ALA A 197 3.14 0.16 22.69
CA ALA A 197 2.68 1.53 22.87
C ALA A 197 2.83 1.96 24.34
N HIS A 198 3.44 3.14 24.57
CA HIS A 198 3.66 3.68 25.90
C HIS A 198 3.61 5.21 25.91
N LEU A 199 2.70 5.80 26.68
CA LEU A 199 2.47 7.26 26.74
C LEU A 199 3.52 8.03 27.58
N GLY A 200 4.51 7.38 28.14
CA GLY A 200 5.40 8.05 29.10
C GLY A 200 4.64 8.54 30.34
N GLY A 201 4.97 9.71 30.83
CA GLY A 201 4.31 10.32 32.01
C GLY A 201 2.94 10.94 31.73
N ASN A 202 2.48 11.00 30.50
CA ASN A 202 1.20 11.59 30.13
C ASN A 202 0.11 10.51 30.06
N LYS A 203 -0.84 10.57 30.99
CA LYS A 203 -1.88 9.54 31.19
C LYS A 203 -3.17 9.77 30.40
N THR A 204 -3.20 10.69 29.45
CA THR A 204 -4.39 10.92 28.64
C THR A 204 -4.55 9.83 27.59
N ALA A 205 -5.71 9.20 27.53
CA ALA A 205 -6.02 8.19 26.53
C ALA A 205 -5.82 8.75 25.12
N LYS A 206 -4.98 8.08 24.31
CA LYS A 206 -4.68 8.46 22.93
C LYS A 206 -4.92 7.28 22.00
N THR A 207 -5.30 7.59 20.76
CA THR A 207 -5.22 6.60 19.68
C THR A 207 -3.75 6.35 19.36
N ALA A 208 -3.27 5.18 19.73
CA ALA A 208 -1.90 4.76 19.43
C ALA A 208 -1.73 4.43 17.96
N VAL A 209 -2.69 3.66 17.41
CA VAL A 209 -2.69 3.22 16.02
C VAL A 209 -4.07 3.49 15.43
N LEU A 210 -4.09 4.24 14.35
CA LEU A 210 -5.27 4.42 13.51
C LEU A 210 -5.08 3.62 12.22
N ILE A 211 -6.01 2.73 11.93
CA ILE A 211 -6.10 2.03 10.64
C ILE A 211 -7.45 2.41 10.04
N ASP A 212 -7.40 3.12 8.92
CA ASP A 212 -8.58 3.68 8.30
C ASP A 212 -8.59 3.39 6.79
N CYS A 213 -9.75 2.92 6.29
CA CYS A 213 -9.95 2.66 4.87
C CYS A 213 -8.83 1.79 4.25
N SER A 214 -8.39 0.74 4.97
CA SER A 214 -7.20 -0.05 4.61
C SER A 214 -7.52 -1.53 4.41
N VAL A 215 -6.76 -2.21 3.56
CA VAL A 215 -7.05 -3.59 3.15
C VAL A 215 -5.81 -4.47 3.24
N ASN A 216 -5.95 -5.62 3.89
CA ASN A 216 -5.01 -6.73 3.72
C ASN A 216 -5.61 -7.78 2.79
N ALA A 217 -5.02 -7.97 1.61
CA ALA A 217 -5.35 -9.01 0.65
C ALA A 217 -4.20 -10.02 0.47
N GLY A 218 -3.04 -9.77 1.08
CA GLY A 218 -1.90 -10.67 1.06
C GLY A 218 -1.96 -11.74 2.16
N THR A 219 -1.68 -12.99 1.81
CA THR A 219 -1.65 -14.11 2.77
C THR A 219 -0.67 -13.85 3.92
N VAL A 220 -1.08 -14.16 5.14
CA VAL A 220 -0.26 -14.02 6.35
C VAL A 220 0.01 -15.39 6.94
N THR A 221 1.28 -15.75 7.08
CA THR A 221 1.68 -17.07 7.55
C THR A 221 2.73 -17.02 8.66
N GLY A 222 2.63 -17.93 9.61
CA GLY A 222 3.64 -18.08 10.65
C GLY A 222 3.65 -19.48 11.23
N THR A 223 4.70 -19.83 11.97
CA THR A 223 4.85 -21.14 12.61
C THR A 223 4.50 -21.11 14.09
N GLU A 224 4.54 -19.95 14.71
CA GLU A 224 4.25 -19.72 16.11
C GLU A 224 2.99 -18.85 16.29
N SER A 225 2.84 -18.24 17.46
CA SER A 225 1.66 -17.48 17.83
C SER A 225 1.64 -16.04 17.30
N ASN A 226 0.47 -15.40 17.36
CA ASN A 226 0.21 -14.02 17.01
C ASN A 226 0.35 -13.76 15.50
N ILE A 227 -0.35 -14.58 14.72
CA ILE A 227 -0.41 -14.48 13.28
C ILE A 227 -1.79 -13.92 12.90
N CYS A 228 -1.83 -12.72 12.32
CA CYS A 228 -3.10 -12.03 12.09
C CYS A 228 -3.16 -11.24 10.79
N GLY A 229 -4.38 -11.00 10.33
CA GLY A 229 -4.63 -10.30 9.07
C GLY A 229 -4.07 -8.87 9.03
N PHE A 230 -4.13 -8.13 10.12
CA PHE A 230 -3.57 -6.78 10.21
C PHE A 230 -2.35 -6.70 11.12
N GLY A 231 -2.50 -7.02 12.39
CA GLY A 231 -1.42 -6.87 13.35
C GLY A 231 -1.13 -8.15 14.11
N GLY A 232 0.11 -8.62 14.07
CA GLY A 232 0.51 -9.81 14.81
C GLY A 232 0.29 -9.64 16.31
N HIS A 233 0.86 -8.59 16.91
CA HIS A 233 0.73 -8.35 18.33
C HIS A 233 0.75 -6.85 18.67
N PHE A 234 -0.17 -6.44 19.51
CA PHE A 234 -0.21 -5.10 20.11
C PHE A 234 -0.18 -5.20 21.61
N THR A 235 0.74 -4.47 22.23
CA THR A 235 0.85 -4.33 23.68
C THR A 235 0.84 -2.86 24.07
N SER A 236 0.11 -2.51 25.11
CA SER A 236 0.16 -1.17 25.71
C SER A 236 0.24 -1.26 27.21
N TRP A 237 1.10 -0.42 27.81
CA TRP A 237 1.20 -0.23 29.28
C TRP A 237 0.46 1.01 29.77
N SER A 238 -0.19 1.71 28.86
CA SER A 238 -0.95 2.91 29.14
C SER A 238 -2.30 2.82 28.44
N GLU A 239 -3.18 3.79 28.67
CA GLU A 239 -4.49 3.86 28.01
C GLU A 239 -4.40 4.21 26.51
N MET A 240 -3.48 3.56 25.79
CA MET A 240 -3.35 3.71 24.36
C MET A 240 -4.22 2.70 23.62
N MET A 241 -4.87 3.15 22.55
CA MET A 241 -5.89 2.41 21.81
C MET A 241 -5.47 2.16 20.36
N ILE A 242 -5.93 1.06 19.81
CA ILE A 242 -6.03 0.89 18.36
C ILE A 242 -7.45 1.26 17.93
N LYS A 243 -7.55 2.09 16.89
CA LYS A 243 -8.80 2.39 16.22
C LYS A 243 -8.73 1.89 14.78
N MET A 244 -9.66 1.04 14.39
CA MET A 244 -9.82 0.60 13.02
C MET A 244 -11.20 1.04 12.51
N THR A 245 -11.21 1.63 11.32
CA THR A 245 -12.45 2.05 10.63
C THR A 245 -12.37 1.66 9.16
N ASP A 246 -13.48 1.17 8.61
CA ASP A 246 -13.66 0.83 7.19
C ASP A 246 -12.49 0.05 6.57
N SER A 247 -11.95 -0.91 7.35
CA SER A 247 -10.76 -1.68 6.99
C SER A 247 -11.04 -3.18 7.01
N PHE A 248 -10.40 -3.95 6.09
CA PHE A 248 -10.82 -5.31 5.79
C PHE A 248 -9.63 -6.25 5.62
N ASN A 249 -9.72 -7.43 6.22
CA ASN A 249 -8.84 -8.54 5.89
C ASN A 249 -9.56 -9.48 4.91
N LEU A 250 -9.01 -9.61 3.72
CA LEU A 250 -9.51 -10.48 2.64
C LEU A 250 -8.67 -11.76 2.50
N ALA A 251 -7.54 -11.82 3.20
CA ALA A 251 -6.54 -12.84 3.00
C ALA A 251 -6.65 -13.99 4.00
N ASP A 252 -6.13 -15.14 3.61
CA ASP A 252 -5.92 -16.28 4.49
C ASP A 252 -4.88 -15.95 5.55
N VAL A 253 -5.16 -16.37 6.78
CA VAL A 253 -4.23 -16.30 7.92
C VAL A 253 -3.93 -17.72 8.39
N LYS A 254 -2.66 -18.12 8.39
CA LYS A 254 -2.24 -19.49 8.72
C LYS A 254 -1.14 -19.47 9.78
N ALA A 255 -1.33 -20.24 10.84
CA ALA A 255 -0.30 -20.49 11.86
C ALA A 255 -0.02 -21.99 12.00
N GLY A 256 1.01 -22.32 12.78
CA GLY A 256 1.26 -23.69 13.22
C GLY A 256 0.08 -24.25 14.02
N GLU A 257 0.00 -25.57 14.10
CA GLU A 257 -1.07 -26.25 14.84
C GLU A 257 -1.10 -25.80 16.32
N GLY A 258 -2.30 -25.50 16.85
CA GLY A 258 -2.50 -25.05 18.22
C GLY A 258 -1.99 -23.62 18.53
N LYS A 259 -1.61 -22.85 17.51
CA LYS A 259 -1.09 -21.49 17.69
C LYS A 259 -2.20 -20.43 17.55
N TYR A 260 -1.94 -19.26 18.13
CA TYR A 260 -2.91 -18.17 18.10
C TYR A 260 -2.93 -17.47 16.74
N THR A 261 -4.10 -17.40 16.14
CA THR A 261 -4.37 -16.69 14.91
C THR A 261 -5.60 -15.80 15.06
N GLY A 262 -5.66 -14.74 14.26
CA GLY A 262 -6.85 -13.89 14.22
C GLY A 262 -7.01 -13.20 12.87
N PRO A 263 -8.26 -12.92 12.45
CA PRO A 263 -8.51 -12.26 11.17
C PRO A 263 -7.99 -10.82 11.16
N ILE A 264 -7.88 -10.18 12.31
CA ILE A 264 -7.52 -8.76 12.39
C ILE A 264 -6.28 -8.55 13.25
N LEU A 265 -6.35 -8.84 14.56
CA LEU A 265 -5.33 -8.47 15.51
C LEU A 265 -5.41 -9.37 16.74
N ILE A 266 -4.26 -9.81 17.27
CA ILE A 266 -4.17 -10.35 18.64
C ILE A 266 -3.57 -9.31 19.55
N SER A 267 -4.19 -9.15 20.70
CA SER A 267 -3.63 -8.40 21.79
C SER A 267 -3.49 -9.30 23.02
N ASN A 268 -2.44 -9.06 23.79
CA ASN A 268 -2.06 -9.90 24.91
C ASN A 268 -3.04 -9.76 26.11
N LYS A 269 -2.95 -10.70 27.09
CA LYS A 269 -3.73 -10.72 28.34
C LYS A 269 -3.66 -9.43 29.16
N ASP A 270 -2.63 -8.64 28.97
CA ASP A 270 -2.37 -7.41 29.73
C ASP A 270 -3.09 -6.18 29.19
N LEU A 271 -4.09 -6.38 28.33
CA LEU A 271 -4.95 -5.33 27.80
C LEU A 271 -5.92 -4.70 28.84
N VAL A 272 -5.69 -4.89 30.10
CA VAL A 272 -6.49 -4.25 31.15
C VAL A 272 -6.49 -2.71 31.00
N ASN A 273 -5.48 -2.15 30.32
CA ASN A 273 -5.30 -0.72 30.10
C ASN A 273 -5.36 -0.27 28.64
N SER A 274 -5.67 -1.14 27.67
CA SER A 274 -5.77 -0.73 26.29
C SER A 274 -7.11 -1.13 25.68
N THR A 275 -7.75 -0.20 25.01
CA THR A 275 -9.02 -0.39 24.33
C THR A 275 -8.76 -0.47 22.85
N ALA A 276 -9.06 -1.61 22.24
CA ALA A 276 -9.08 -1.75 20.78
C ALA A 276 -10.49 -1.43 20.26
N TRP A 277 -10.58 -0.53 19.32
CA TRP A 277 -11.84 -0.12 18.73
C TRP A 277 -11.85 -0.50 17.27
N ILE A 278 -12.74 -1.40 16.92
CA ILE A 278 -12.94 -1.87 15.56
C ILE A 278 -14.38 -1.54 15.19
N ALA A 279 -14.56 -0.54 14.34
CA ALA A 279 -15.86 -0.14 13.85
C ALA A 279 -15.87 -0.19 12.32
N GLY A 280 -16.95 -0.71 11.74
CA GLY A 280 -17.10 -0.81 10.29
C GLY A 280 -16.12 -1.78 9.60
N CYS A 281 -15.44 -2.66 10.34
CA CYS A 281 -14.52 -3.64 9.78
C CYS A 281 -15.25 -4.91 9.37
N GLY A 282 -14.90 -5.43 8.19
CA GLY A 282 -15.34 -6.73 7.71
C GLY A 282 -14.20 -7.73 7.70
N THR A 283 -14.53 -9.00 7.85
CA THR A 283 -13.62 -10.11 7.62
C THR A 283 -14.27 -11.10 6.69
N PHE A 284 -13.52 -11.58 5.70
CA PHE A 284 -13.99 -12.61 4.78
C PHE A 284 -12.87 -13.59 4.48
N GLY A 285 -13.19 -14.88 4.37
CA GLY A 285 -12.21 -15.94 4.08
C GLY A 285 -11.39 -16.40 5.29
N ALA A 286 -11.63 -15.86 6.48
CA ALA A 286 -10.98 -16.31 7.71
C ALA A 286 -11.56 -17.67 8.16
N THR A 287 -10.99 -18.77 7.70
CA THR A 287 -11.40 -20.12 8.09
C THR A 287 -10.89 -20.52 9.48
N ASN A 288 -9.96 -19.77 10.05
CA ASN A 288 -9.41 -20.03 11.36
C ASN A 288 -9.73 -18.87 12.31
N LEU A 289 -10.97 -18.88 12.80
CA LEU A 289 -11.34 -18.13 13.98
C LEU A 289 -10.59 -18.72 15.17
N VAL A 290 -10.00 -17.85 15.94
CA VAL A 290 -9.28 -18.03 17.18
C VAL A 290 -9.60 -19.32 17.93
N THR A 291 -8.59 -20.12 18.21
CA THR A 291 -8.71 -21.36 19.01
C THR A 291 -8.94 -21.13 20.49
N GLU A 292 -8.86 -19.87 20.96
CA GLU A 292 -9.26 -19.49 22.34
C GLU A 292 -10.31 -18.38 22.31
N GLU A 293 -11.57 -18.74 22.53
CA GLU A 293 -12.71 -17.82 22.60
C GLU A 293 -12.57 -16.66 23.60
N LYS A 294 -11.62 -16.74 24.53
CA LYS A 294 -11.42 -15.73 25.57
C LYS A 294 -10.54 -14.55 25.18
N LYS A 295 -9.80 -14.62 24.06
CA LYS A 295 -8.82 -13.59 23.68
C LYS A 295 -9.26 -12.71 22.53
N PHE A 296 -10.20 -13.14 21.76
CA PHE A 296 -10.76 -12.38 20.66
C PHE A 296 -12.26 -12.28 20.82
N GLN A 297 -12.70 -11.13 21.30
CA GLN A 297 -14.12 -10.79 21.24
C GLN A 297 -14.34 -9.88 20.04
N PRO A 298 -15.25 -10.22 19.12
CA PRO A 298 -15.63 -9.26 18.08
C PRO A 298 -16.16 -8.02 18.78
N ILE A 299 -15.52 -6.90 18.54
CA ILE A 299 -15.96 -5.62 19.10
C ILE A 299 -17.27 -5.25 18.44
N ALA A 300 -18.19 -4.70 19.22
CA ALA A 300 -19.49 -4.26 18.73
C ALA A 300 -19.31 -3.38 17.48
N GLY A 301 -19.95 -3.76 16.37
CA GLY A 301 -19.83 -3.09 15.08
C GLY A 301 -18.91 -3.76 14.06
N THR A 302 -18.20 -4.83 14.44
CA THR A 302 -17.47 -5.64 13.46
C THR A 302 -18.47 -6.39 12.57
N LYS A 303 -18.38 -6.16 11.24
CA LYS A 303 -19.16 -6.92 10.27
C LYS A 303 -18.38 -8.17 9.89
N VAL A 304 -19.02 -9.31 10.06
CA VAL A 304 -18.53 -10.60 9.55
C VAL A 304 -19.36 -10.96 8.34
N CYS A 305 -18.72 -11.12 7.19
CA CYS A 305 -19.36 -11.57 5.96
C CYS A 305 -19.13 -13.08 5.79
N THR A 306 -20.15 -13.80 5.34
CA THR A 306 -20.10 -15.26 5.18
C THR A 306 -19.84 -15.68 3.73
N THR A 307 -20.07 -14.78 2.79
CA THR A 307 -19.81 -15.00 1.36
C THR A 307 -19.00 -13.86 0.75
N ALA A 308 -18.32 -14.13 -0.35
CA ALA A 308 -17.58 -13.11 -1.08
C ALA A 308 -18.51 -11.99 -1.59
N GLN A 309 -19.72 -12.35 -2.02
CA GLN A 309 -20.69 -11.37 -2.51
C GLN A 309 -21.16 -10.44 -1.39
N GLU A 310 -21.48 -10.99 -0.22
CA GLU A 310 -21.86 -10.18 0.95
C GLU A 310 -20.74 -9.20 1.35
N ALA A 311 -19.49 -9.65 1.31
CA ALA A 311 -18.34 -8.81 1.59
C ALA A 311 -18.16 -7.73 0.52
N LEU A 312 -18.31 -8.06 -0.76
CA LEU A 312 -18.22 -7.11 -1.86
C LEU A 312 -19.30 -6.03 -1.77
N ASP A 313 -20.54 -6.42 -1.51
CA ASP A 313 -21.65 -5.47 -1.37
C ASP A 313 -21.43 -4.52 -0.18
N TYR A 314 -20.95 -5.06 0.94
CA TYR A 314 -20.62 -4.25 2.11
C TYR A 314 -19.48 -3.27 1.84
N LEU A 315 -18.41 -3.72 1.18
CA LEU A 315 -17.28 -2.88 0.79
C LEU A 315 -17.70 -1.77 -0.17
N ASN A 316 -18.52 -2.07 -1.15
CA ASN A 316 -19.03 -1.09 -2.10
C ASN A 316 -19.92 -0.02 -1.45
N GLN A 317 -20.65 -0.37 -0.39
CA GLN A 317 -21.41 0.62 0.39
C GLN A 317 -20.51 1.52 1.25
N LYS A 318 -19.44 0.97 1.82
CA LYS A 318 -18.57 1.68 2.76
C LYS A 318 -17.45 2.46 2.08
N THR A 319 -16.88 1.90 1.03
CA THR A 319 -15.81 2.52 0.27
C THR A 319 -16.35 3.21 -0.98
N LYS A 320 -17.22 4.21 -0.82
CA LYS A 320 -17.67 5.06 -1.94
C LYS A 320 -16.53 5.64 -2.78
N ASN A 321 -15.30 5.48 -2.33
CA ASN A 321 -14.08 5.96 -2.97
C ASN A 321 -13.07 4.83 -3.12
N GLN A 322 -13.39 3.77 -3.87
CA GLN A 322 -12.37 2.78 -4.30
C GLN A 322 -11.20 3.47 -5.02
N SER A 323 -11.45 4.61 -5.68
CA SER A 323 -10.42 5.47 -6.26
C SER A 323 -9.36 5.95 -5.26
N THR A 324 -9.69 6.08 -3.98
CA THR A 324 -8.70 6.48 -2.95
C THR A 324 -7.72 5.34 -2.63
N LEU A 325 -8.12 4.09 -2.84
CA LEU A 325 -7.26 2.91 -2.71
C LEU A 325 -6.45 2.63 -3.99
N GLY A 326 -6.79 3.29 -5.10
CA GLY A 326 -6.12 3.07 -6.38
C GLY A 326 -6.48 1.75 -7.06
N GLY A 327 -7.60 1.15 -6.69
CA GLY A 327 -8.05 -0.12 -7.23
C GLY A 327 -9.49 -0.43 -6.91
N GLN A 328 -9.93 -1.65 -7.14
CA GLN A 328 -11.31 -2.06 -6.86
C GLN A 328 -11.38 -3.50 -6.33
N PHE A 329 -12.46 -3.77 -5.59
CA PHE A 329 -12.78 -5.10 -5.11
C PHE A 329 -13.56 -5.85 -6.18
N LEU A 330 -13.24 -7.13 -6.35
CA LEU A 330 -13.95 -8.03 -7.26
C LEU A 330 -13.87 -9.46 -6.74
N ILE A 331 -14.76 -10.30 -7.23
CA ILE A 331 -14.75 -11.73 -6.92
C ILE A 331 -13.95 -12.44 -8.01
N VAL A 332 -12.92 -13.16 -7.58
CA VAL A 332 -12.05 -13.97 -8.43
C VAL A 332 -12.21 -15.42 -8.01
N GLY A 333 -12.86 -16.22 -8.85
CA GLY A 333 -13.31 -17.53 -8.43
C GLY A 333 -14.34 -17.43 -7.30
N GLU A 334 -14.05 -18.01 -6.15
CA GLU A 334 -14.91 -17.93 -4.95
C GLU A 334 -14.37 -16.94 -3.89
N LYS A 335 -13.30 -16.21 -4.20
CA LYS A 335 -12.62 -15.33 -3.25
C LYS A 335 -12.80 -13.86 -3.62
N LEU A 336 -13.01 -13.04 -2.60
CA LEU A 336 -12.93 -11.59 -2.74
C LEU A 336 -11.47 -11.17 -2.86
N SER A 337 -11.18 -10.38 -3.88
CA SER A 337 -9.85 -9.88 -4.19
C SER A 337 -9.88 -8.37 -4.37
N PHE A 338 -8.71 -7.76 -4.25
CA PHE A 338 -8.50 -6.35 -4.57
C PHE A 338 -7.49 -6.28 -5.72
N THR A 339 -7.81 -5.51 -6.75
CA THR A 339 -6.92 -5.28 -7.89
C THR A 339 -6.77 -3.79 -8.14
N GLU A 340 -5.57 -3.38 -8.57
CA GLU A 340 -5.35 -2.01 -9.00
C GLU A 340 -6.12 -1.73 -10.30
N ALA A 341 -6.74 -0.57 -10.39
CA ALA A 341 -7.42 -0.12 -11.59
C ALA A 341 -6.48 0.73 -12.45
N PRO A 342 -6.55 0.62 -13.79
CA PRO A 342 -5.88 1.54 -14.67
C PRO A 342 -6.50 2.94 -14.55
N ALA A 343 -5.73 3.98 -14.88
CA ALA A 343 -6.18 5.36 -14.81
C ALA A 343 -5.81 6.15 -16.06
N LEU A 344 -6.72 7.03 -16.52
CA LEU A 344 -6.42 7.99 -17.57
C LEU A 344 -5.55 9.13 -17.02
N LEU A 345 -4.45 9.43 -17.72
CA LEU A 345 -3.54 10.51 -17.36
C LEU A 345 -3.89 11.83 -18.02
N GLY A 346 -4.41 11.78 -19.23
CA GLY A 346 -4.72 12.98 -19.99
C GLY A 346 -4.99 12.71 -21.47
N VAL A 347 -5.36 13.78 -22.15
CA VAL A 347 -5.65 13.78 -23.60
C VAL A 347 -4.80 14.83 -24.25
N GLN A 348 -4.12 14.45 -25.34
CA GLN A 348 -3.43 15.36 -26.24
C GLN A 348 -4.20 15.46 -27.55
N LYS A 349 -4.36 16.68 -28.04
CA LYS A 349 -4.95 16.96 -29.34
C LYS A 349 -3.84 17.27 -30.34
N SER A 350 -3.99 16.77 -31.56
CA SER A 350 -3.22 17.20 -32.71
C SER A 350 -4.18 17.54 -33.84
N GLY A 351 -4.02 18.72 -34.44
CA GLY A 351 -4.75 19.11 -35.66
C GLY A 351 -4.16 18.45 -36.89
N THR A 352 -5.00 18.20 -37.91
CA THR A 352 -4.58 17.77 -39.26
C THR A 352 -4.89 18.85 -40.28
N ALA A 353 -4.18 18.84 -41.40
CA ALA A 353 -4.34 19.84 -42.46
C ALA A 353 -5.71 19.81 -43.14
N ASP A 354 -6.47 18.73 -42.98
CA ASP A 354 -7.71 18.47 -43.73
C ASP A 354 -8.99 18.78 -42.95
N GLY A 355 -8.90 19.64 -41.91
CA GLY A 355 -10.05 19.98 -41.05
C GLY A 355 -10.56 18.85 -40.19
N LYS A 356 -9.69 17.91 -39.85
CA LYS A 356 -9.93 16.81 -38.91
C LYS A 356 -8.95 16.89 -37.74
N PHE A 357 -9.31 16.25 -36.66
CA PHE A 357 -8.44 16.15 -35.47
C PHE A 357 -8.07 14.72 -35.18
N SER A 358 -6.97 14.60 -34.46
CA SER A 358 -6.62 13.40 -33.74
C SER A 358 -6.53 13.73 -32.24
N ALA A 359 -7.02 12.84 -31.44
CA ALA A 359 -6.85 12.92 -29.97
C ALA A 359 -6.15 11.66 -29.47
N ARG A 360 -5.12 11.85 -28.65
CA ARG A 360 -4.41 10.77 -27.98
C ARG A 360 -4.79 10.77 -26.52
N PHE A 361 -5.42 9.70 -26.06
CA PHE A 361 -5.66 9.41 -24.67
C PHE A 361 -4.48 8.60 -24.12
N SER A 362 -3.88 9.08 -23.05
CA SER A 362 -2.77 8.40 -22.38
C SER A 362 -3.24 7.87 -21.06
N ALA A 363 -2.99 6.60 -20.79
CA ALA A 363 -3.37 5.93 -19.56
C ALA A 363 -2.18 5.25 -18.91
N ILE A 364 -2.31 5.00 -17.62
CA ILE A 364 -1.34 4.31 -16.80
C ILE A 364 -2.04 3.22 -15.99
N LEU A 365 -1.44 2.04 -15.96
CA LEU A 365 -1.67 1.06 -14.92
C LEU A 365 -0.49 1.17 -13.96
N LYS A 366 -0.72 1.80 -12.82
CA LYS A 366 0.29 1.95 -11.78
C LYS A 366 0.60 0.58 -11.19
N ASN A 367 1.88 0.37 -10.91
CA ASN A 367 2.32 -0.88 -10.30
C ASN A 367 1.93 -2.11 -11.12
N TYR A 368 2.16 -2.01 -12.42
CA TYR A 368 1.86 -3.06 -13.36
C TYR A 368 2.61 -4.34 -13.01
N ASP A 369 1.85 -5.39 -12.80
CA ASP A 369 2.34 -6.73 -12.59
C ASP A 369 1.92 -7.60 -13.77
N LEU A 370 2.89 -8.04 -14.56
CA LEU A 370 2.69 -8.90 -15.73
C LEU A 370 2.03 -10.24 -15.38
N GLU A 371 2.21 -10.72 -14.14
CA GLU A 371 1.58 -11.95 -13.68
C GLU A 371 0.11 -11.72 -13.29
N ALA A 372 -0.21 -10.50 -12.81
CA ALA A 372 -1.55 -10.13 -12.40
C ALA A 372 -2.46 -9.70 -13.56
N TYR A 373 -1.91 -9.14 -14.63
CA TYR A 373 -2.68 -8.62 -15.75
C TYR A 373 -2.22 -9.19 -17.10
N ARG A 374 -3.18 -9.58 -17.92
CA ARG A 374 -2.93 -10.07 -19.27
C ARG A 374 -2.99 -8.98 -20.32
N GLU A 375 -3.88 -8.02 -20.10
CA GLU A 375 -4.21 -7.00 -21.10
C GLU A 375 -4.57 -5.69 -20.42
N VAL A 376 -4.36 -4.59 -21.14
CA VAL A 376 -4.85 -3.25 -20.81
C VAL A 376 -5.53 -2.66 -22.03
N GLY A 377 -6.49 -1.74 -21.85
CA GLY A 377 -7.18 -1.20 -23.00
C GLY A 377 -8.13 -0.05 -22.66
N PHE A 378 -8.86 0.33 -23.69
CA PHE A 378 -9.85 1.39 -23.63
C PHE A 378 -11.21 0.89 -24.14
N ALA A 379 -12.24 1.22 -23.40
CA ALA A 379 -13.62 1.15 -23.84
C ALA A 379 -14.04 2.55 -24.28
N VAL A 380 -14.41 2.69 -25.53
CA VAL A 380 -14.72 3.97 -26.16
C VAL A 380 -16.15 3.95 -26.68
N THR A 381 -16.95 4.90 -26.23
CA THR A 381 -18.34 5.05 -26.67
C THR A 381 -18.48 6.32 -27.49
N LEU A 382 -19.02 6.19 -28.68
CA LEU A 382 -19.39 7.28 -29.59
C LEU A 382 -20.85 7.09 -30.00
N GLY A 383 -21.73 8.00 -29.58
CA GLY A 383 -23.17 7.80 -29.70
C GLY A 383 -23.62 6.55 -28.98
N ASP A 384 -24.38 5.69 -29.64
CA ASP A 384 -24.88 4.42 -29.06
C ASP A 384 -23.90 3.24 -29.22
N LYS A 385 -22.75 3.46 -29.83
CA LYS A 385 -21.79 2.40 -30.13
C LYS A 385 -20.61 2.44 -29.17
N THR A 386 -20.41 1.34 -28.48
CA THR A 386 -19.21 1.11 -27.67
C THR A 386 -18.28 0.12 -28.35
N VAL A 387 -17.00 0.47 -28.40
CA VAL A 387 -15.94 -0.38 -28.92
C VAL A 387 -14.90 -0.58 -27.83
N GLU A 388 -14.60 -1.83 -27.52
CA GLU A 388 -13.51 -2.18 -26.60
C GLU A 388 -12.35 -2.75 -27.39
N LYS A 389 -11.18 -2.24 -27.09
CA LYS A 389 -9.92 -2.69 -27.68
C LYS A 389 -8.89 -2.89 -26.62
N SER A 390 -8.30 -4.06 -26.60
CA SER A 390 -7.28 -4.45 -25.65
C SER A 390 -6.05 -5.01 -26.35
N GLY A 391 -4.94 -4.98 -25.63
CA GLY A 391 -3.70 -5.61 -26.04
C GLY A 391 -2.60 -5.34 -25.01
N THR A 392 -1.73 -6.29 -24.81
CA THR A 392 -0.64 -6.20 -23.83
C THR A 392 0.40 -5.13 -24.15
N THR A 393 0.48 -4.70 -25.40
CA THR A 393 1.53 -3.79 -25.86
C THR A 393 1.00 -2.67 -26.74
N VAL A 394 -0.35 -2.49 -26.88
CA VAL A 394 -0.83 -1.77 -28.04
C VAL A 394 -2.09 -1.01 -27.78
N TYR A 395 -2.14 0.15 -28.39
CA TYR A 395 -3.26 0.98 -28.43
C TYR A 395 -4.24 0.63 -29.50
N SER A 396 -5.35 1.17 -29.35
CA SER A 396 -6.43 0.99 -30.26
C SER A 396 -6.86 2.28 -30.96
N ASN A 397 -7.25 2.14 -32.16
CA ASN A 397 -7.76 3.19 -32.99
C ASN A 397 -9.23 2.87 -33.34
N LEU A 398 -10.13 3.84 -33.28
CA LEU A 398 -11.56 3.66 -33.63
C LEU A 398 -11.79 3.46 -35.12
N SER A 399 -10.94 3.99 -35.94
CA SER A 399 -10.88 3.61 -37.35
C SER A 399 -10.11 2.29 -37.46
N GLU A 400 -10.48 1.37 -38.28
CA GLU A 400 -9.83 0.06 -38.48
C GLU A 400 -8.38 0.13 -38.99
N GLY A 401 -7.70 1.25 -38.74
CA GLY A 401 -6.32 1.53 -39.13
C GLY A 401 -5.31 0.79 -38.27
N THR A 402 -4.29 0.36 -38.93
CA THR A 402 -3.13 -0.35 -38.37
C THR A 402 -2.20 0.60 -37.63
N GLY A 403 -2.28 0.69 -36.37
CA GLY A 403 -1.28 1.45 -35.61
C GLY A 403 -1.06 0.85 -34.22
N ALA A 404 0.00 0.14 -34.07
CA ALA A 404 0.45 -0.35 -32.77
C ALA A 404 1.28 0.74 -32.09
N HIS A 405 0.89 1.18 -30.90
CA HIS A 405 1.73 2.01 -30.06
C HIS A 405 2.22 1.20 -28.89
N LEU A 406 3.51 1.22 -28.75
CA LEU A 406 4.17 0.51 -27.65
C LEU A 406 3.73 1.14 -26.33
N ALA A 407 3.16 0.31 -25.51
CA ALA A 407 3.11 0.59 -24.10
C ALA A 407 4.53 0.47 -23.55
N SER A 408 4.89 1.38 -22.67
CA SER A 408 6.21 1.38 -22.05
C SER A 408 6.10 1.20 -20.56
N GLU A 409 6.93 0.33 -20.02
CA GLU A 409 7.13 0.23 -18.59
C GLU A 409 8.08 1.33 -18.13
N PHE A 410 7.67 2.09 -17.13
CA PHE A 410 8.51 3.07 -16.45
C PHE A 410 8.22 3.08 -14.96
N GLY A 411 9.21 2.77 -14.15
CA GLY A 411 9.11 2.82 -12.70
C GLY A 411 8.04 1.89 -12.12
N GLY A 412 7.87 0.68 -12.68
CA GLY A 412 6.83 -0.26 -12.26
C GLY A 412 5.42 0.13 -12.70
N SER A 413 5.28 1.08 -13.59
CA SER A 413 4.01 1.49 -14.18
C SER A 413 4.01 1.20 -15.68
N TYR A 414 2.86 0.79 -16.18
CA TYR A 414 2.66 0.47 -17.59
C TYR A 414 1.84 1.56 -18.25
N PHE A 415 2.42 2.22 -19.27
CA PHE A 415 1.79 3.29 -20.02
C PHE A 415 1.24 2.77 -21.34
N PHE A 416 0.01 3.13 -21.67
CA PHE A 416 -0.63 2.77 -22.90
C PHE A 416 -1.48 3.91 -23.42
N THR A 417 -1.73 3.91 -24.75
CA THR A 417 -2.40 5.03 -25.40
C THR A 417 -3.47 4.56 -26.37
N LEU A 418 -4.53 5.35 -26.47
CA LEU A 418 -5.55 5.28 -27.50
C LEU A 418 -5.41 6.50 -28.39
N ASN A 419 -5.30 6.32 -29.70
CA ASN A 419 -5.40 7.42 -30.64
C ASN A 419 -6.76 7.37 -31.34
N LEU A 420 -7.49 8.45 -31.26
CA LEU A 420 -8.67 8.70 -32.08
C LEU A 420 -8.26 9.57 -33.26
N THR A 421 -8.56 9.12 -34.48
CA THR A 421 -8.28 9.87 -35.70
C THR A 421 -9.56 10.28 -36.39
N ASP A 422 -9.44 11.20 -37.34
CA ASP A 422 -10.52 11.63 -38.21
C ASP A 422 -11.74 12.25 -37.53
N ILE A 423 -11.52 12.86 -36.34
CA ILE A 423 -12.56 13.60 -35.63
C ILE A 423 -12.87 14.87 -36.43
N PRO A 424 -14.13 15.12 -36.88
CA PRO A 424 -14.46 16.33 -37.63
C PRO A 424 -14.14 17.59 -36.84
N ALA A 425 -13.55 18.59 -37.52
CA ALA A 425 -13.26 19.89 -36.92
C ALA A 425 -14.50 20.76 -36.74
N THR A 426 -15.57 20.42 -37.41
CA THR A 426 -16.85 21.15 -37.38
C THR A 426 -17.92 20.33 -36.67
N GLY A 427 -18.77 21.04 -35.92
CA GLY A 427 -19.79 20.41 -35.10
C GLY A 427 -19.27 19.93 -33.76
N THR A 428 -20.16 19.35 -32.96
CA THR A 428 -19.84 18.80 -31.64
C THR A 428 -19.82 17.27 -31.72
N GLN A 429 -18.73 16.70 -31.27
CA GLN A 429 -18.56 15.25 -31.12
C GLN A 429 -18.26 14.93 -29.66
N THR A 430 -19.01 14.00 -29.07
CA THR A 430 -18.79 13.55 -27.69
C THR A 430 -18.35 12.10 -27.67
N VAL A 431 -17.23 11.84 -27.07
CA VAL A 431 -16.64 10.50 -26.91
C VAL A 431 -16.48 10.21 -25.44
N THR A 432 -17.02 9.09 -25.01
CA THR A 432 -16.82 8.62 -23.64
C THR A 432 -15.74 7.55 -23.61
N VAL A 433 -14.77 7.70 -22.73
CA VAL A 433 -13.61 6.81 -22.62
C VAL A 433 -13.52 6.28 -21.20
N ARG A 434 -13.41 4.96 -21.08
CA ARG A 434 -13.04 4.25 -19.85
C ARG A 434 -11.79 3.44 -20.12
N VAL A 435 -10.94 3.37 -19.12
CA VAL A 435 -9.75 2.53 -19.16
C VAL A 435 -10.04 1.21 -18.48
N PHE A 436 -9.51 0.11 -18.97
CA PHE A 436 -9.60 -1.19 -18.32
C PHE A 436 -8.30 -1.97 -18.37
N ALA A 437 -8.18 -2.92 -17.46
CA ALA A 437 -7.18 -3.98 -17.48
C ALA A 437 -7.90 -5.34 -17.39
N VAL A 438 -7.33 -6.38 -17.99
CA VAL A 438 -7.81 -7.77 -17.85
C VAL A 438 -6.84 -8.49 -16.94
N ASN A 439 -7.34 -8.98 -15.81
CA ASN A 439 -6.52 -9.69 -14.86
C ASN A 439 -6.13 -11.10 -15.37
N SER A 440 -5.26 -11.78 -14.62
CA SER A 440 -4.79 -13.14 -14.95
C SER A 440 -5.91 -14.16 -15.09
N ASN A 441 -7.07 -13.94 -14.49
CA ASN A 441 -8.25 -14.80 -14.58
C ASN A 441 -9.15 -14.48 -15.77
N GLY A 442 -8.85 -13.43 -16.54
CA GLY A 442 -9.65 -12.98 -17.67
C GLY A 442 -10.77 -12.01 -17.31
N GLU A 443 -10.81 -11.50 -16.08
CA GLU A 443 -11.83 -10.55 -15.66
C GLU A 443 -11.37 -9.12 -15.96
N LYS A 444 -12.30 -8.29 -16.45
CA LYS A 444 -12.04 -6.88 -16.73
C LYS A 444 -12.22 -6.03 -15.49
N VAL A 445 -11.18 -5.26 -15.20
CA VAL A 445 -11.14 -4.26 -14.13
C VAL A 445 -11.15 -2.89 -14.79
N TYR A 446 -12.20 -2.13 -14.58
CA TYR A 446 -12.33 -0.79 -15.16
C TYR A 446 -11.92 0.27 -14.16
N GLU A 447 -11.39 1.38 -14.67
CA GLU A 447 -11.32 2.61 -13.88
C GLU A 447 -12.70 3.02 -13.39
N SER A 448 -12.78 3.46 -12.14
CA SER A 448 -14.03 3.93 -11.51
C SER A 448 -14.57 5.24 -12.09
N ILE A 449 -13.80 5.85 -12.99
CA ILE A 449 -14.10 7.15 -13.59
C ILE A 449 -14.36 6.97 -15.08
N THR A 450 -15.36 7.69 -15.58
CA THR A 450 -15.64 7.83 -17.00
C THR A 450 -15.20 9.21 -17.45
N TYR A 451 -14.45 9.27 -18.51
CA TYR A 451 -14.02 10.52 -19.15
C TYR A 451 -14.86 10.78 -20.37
N THR A 452 -15.47 11.96 -20.41
CA THR A 452 -16.23 12.42 -21.58
C THR A 452 -15.43 13.51 -22.24
N ALA A 453 -14.94 13.25 -23.44
CA ALA A 453 -14.24 14.21 -24.27
C ALA A 453 -15.24 14.81 -25.25
N THR A 454 -15.41 16.12 -25.20
CA THR A 454 -16.24 16.89 -26.16
C THR A 454 -15.32 17.66 -27.07
N PHE A 455 -15.43 17.39 -28.35
CA PHE A 455 -14.71 18.08 -29.43
C PHE A 455 -15.66 19.04 -30.10
N GLU A 456 -15.36 20.31 -30.04
CA GLU A 456 -16.18 21.37 -30.64
C GLU A 456 -15.30 22.48 -31.20
N ASN A 457 -15.54 22.88 -32.45
CA ASN A 457 -14.84 23.97 -33.12
C ASN A 457 -13.31 23.94 -32.96
N GLY A 458 -12.74 22.75 -32.98
CA GLY A 458 -11.30 22.58 -32.83
C GLY A 458 -10.78 22.52 -31.42
N GLU A 459 -11.62 22.60 -30.43
CA GLU A 459 -11.26 22.43 -29.02
C GLU A 459 -11.69 21.06 -28.48
N CYS A 460 -10.97 20.60 -27.46
CA CYS A 460 -11.32 19.38 -26.74
C CYS A 460 -11.49 19.70 -25.26
N ALA A 461 -12.68 19.55 -24.76
CA ALA A 461 -13.00 19.67 -23.34
C ALA A 461 -13.14 18.26 -22.74
N ILE A 462 -12.58 18.05 -21.55
CA ILE A 462 -12.69 16.80 -20.80
C ILE A 462 -13.57 17.02 -19.57
N ALA A 463 -14.66 16.29 -19.50
CA ALA A 463 -15.47 16.17 -18.29
C ALA A 463 -15.21 14.79 -17.65
N VAL A 464 -15.22 14.76 -16.34
CA VAL A 464 -14.97 13.57 -15.53
C VAL A 464 -16.21 13.26 -14.72
N SER A 465 -16.71 12.03 -14.81
CA SER A 465 -17.81 11.55 -14.00
C SER A 465 -17.42 10.25 -13.27
N ALA A 466 -17.75 10.16 -12.00
CA ALA A 466 -17.62 8.91 -11.29
C ALA A 466 -18.72 7.94 -11.76
N ASN A 467 -18.36 6.70 -12.03
CA ASN A 467 -19.34 5.65 -12.20
C ASN A 467 -19.92 5.31 -10.83
N VAL A 468 -21.21 5.54 -10.64
CA VAL A 468 -21.97 5.22 -9.41
C VAL A 468 -22.27 3.73 -9.36
#